data_423a07ce7abf7848441bca6cec94c7d8
#
_entry.id   423a07ce7abf7848441bca6cec94c7d8
#
_cell.length_a   1.000
_cell.length_b   1.000
_cell.length_c   1.000
_cell.angle_alpha   90.00
_cell.angle_beta   90.00
_cell.angle_gamma   90.00
#
_symmetry.space_group_name_H-M   'P 1'
#
loop_
_entity.id
_entity.type
_entity.pdbx_description
1 polymer ?
#
loop_
_entity_poly.entity_id
_entity_poly.type
_entity_poly.pdbx_seq_one_letter_code
_entity_poly.pdbx_strand_id
1 'polypeptide(L)'
;MARRPTNPGSIPRLRKRLRPGGRVYYYYDAGDKPRREIALGSDYGAAIVEYARLEKSRAANAIVAQVLTFEYVANKYMDEVVPTKSMATQKDNIRELKQLLVFFNDPPGPLEAIEPKHVVQYLRYRSKTAKVRANREKALLSAIWNFARQSGYTSLANPCAGIKGNKETGRDTYVEDEMLAAVYLHADQPLKDALDLFYLTAQRIGDTLKMDERDLLDGQLLIKQGKTSAKRRIEVVGELKVVIDRILERKKGHKIRSTKLVVMDNGQAITASMLRGRFDAARLKAGIEKSAFQMRDLRAKAATDKEESTGSIRDARDQLGHTTVGMTEQYIRRRKGLKVLPTK
;
A
#
# COMPACT_ATOMS: atom_id res chain seq x y z
N MET A 1 14.11 36.18 -19.35
CA MET A 1 15.06 36.05 -20.46
C MET A 1 16.06 37.18 -20.40
N ALA A 2 17.37 36.93 -20.34
CA ALA A 2 18.39 37.97 -20.41
C ALA A 2 18.42 38.53 -21.85
N ARG A 3 18.40 39.84 -22.03
CA ARG A 3 18.55 40.49 -23.34
C ARG A 3 19.85 40.01 -23.98
N ARG A 4 19.80 39.52 -25.21
CA ARG A 4 20.99 39.20 -26.00
C ARG A 4 21.84 40.45 -26.14
N PRO A 5 23.18 40.33 -26.06
CA PRO A 5 24.05 41.48 -26.31
C PRO A 5 23.81 42.04 -27.71
N THR A 6 23.69 43.34 -27.83
CA THR A 6 23.46 44.05 -29.10
C THR A 6 24.69 44.13 -30.01
N ASN A 7 25.88 43.82 -29.47
CA ASN A 7 27.12 43.82 -30.25
C ASN A 7 27.63 42.40 -30.48
N PRO A 8 27.94 42.01 -31.73
CA PRO A 8 28.59 40.75 -32.03
C PRO A 8 29.97 40.71 -31.31
N GLY A 9 30.21 39.63 -30.54
CA GLY A 9 31.45 39.43 -29.80
C GLY A 9 31.46 39.90 -28.33
N SER A 10 30.35 40.41 -27.80
CA SER A 10 30.28 40.75 -26.36
C SER A 10 30.03 39.50 -25.53
N ILE A 11 30.81 39.34 -24.46
CA ILE A 11 30.65 38.19 -23.51
C ILE A 11 29.31 38.36 -22.75
N PRO A 12 28.43 37.36 -22.78
CA PRO A 12 27.15 37.43 -22.06
C PRO A 12 27.40 37.72 -20.57
N ARG A 13 26.58 38.60 -19.97
CA ARG A 13 26.67 38.96 -18.53
C ARG A 13 27.91 39.73 -18.08
N LEU A 14 28.94 39.88 -18.90
CA LEU A 14 30.06 40.79 -18.64
C LEU A 14 29.66 42.20 -19.03
N ARG A 15 29.69 43.12 -18.08
CA ARG A 15 29.37 44.55 -18.27
C ARG A 15 30.62 45.39 -18.16
N LYS A 16 30.82 46.30 -19.12
CA LYS A 16 31.90 47.28 -19.13
C LYS A 16 31.32 48.64 -18.84
N ARG A 17 31.89 49.37 -17.88
CA ARG A 17 31.53 50.78 -17.58
C ARG A 17 32.75 51.65 -17.56
N LEU A 18 32.66 52.76 -18.28
CA LEU A 18 33.66 53.81 -18.29
C LEU A 18 33.30 54.81 -17.19
N ARG A 19 34.24 55.15 -16.32
CA ARG A 19 34.05 56.18 -15.29
C ARG A 19 34.78 57.46 -15.65
N PRO A 20 34.40 58.63 -15.06
CA PRO A 20 35.13 59.86 -15.23
C PRO A 20 36.62 59.65 -14.94
N GLY A 21 37.52 60.16 -15.84
CA GLY A 21 38.96 59.88 -15.79
C GLY A 21 39.42 58.73 -16.67
N GLY A 22 38.57 58.14 -17.54
CA GLY A 22 38.93 57.16 -18.56
C GLY A 22 39.17 55.76 -18.05
N ARG A 23 38.97 55.51 -16.77
CA ARG A 23 39.11 54.11 -16.18
C ARG A 23 37.94 53.25 -16.50
N VAL A 24 38.22 52.03 -16.95
CA VAL A 24 37.24 50.99 -17.26
C VAL A 24 37.05 50.07 -16.05
N TYR A 25 35.78 49.75 -15.70
CA TYR A 25 35.44 48.80 -14.68
C TYR A 25 34.55 47.70 -15.27
N TYR A 26 34.76 46.46 -14.82
CA TYR A 26 34.03 45.31 -15.25
C TYR A 26 33.11 44.83 -14.14
N TYR A 27 31.93 44.34 -14.53
CA TYR A 27 30.90 43.82 -13.61
C TYR A 27 30.29 42.56 -14.19
N TYR A 28 29.93 41.63 -13.31
CA TYR A 28 29.17 40.44 -13.63
C TYR A 28 27.69 40.67 -13.32
N ASP A 29 26.82 40.43 -14.28
CA ASP A 29 25.36 40.49 -14.13
C ASP A 29 24.84 39.16 -13.64
N ALA A 30 24.50 39.04 -12.35
CA ALA A 30 24.03 37.81 -11.74
C ALA A 30 22.62 37.38 -12.24
N GLY A 31 21.86 38.29 -12.82
CA GLY A 31 20.53 38.00 -13.40
C GLY A 31 19.39 37.97 -12.40
N ASP A 32 19.62 38.37 -11.14
CA ASP A 32 18.63 38.41 -10.06
C ASP A 32 17.56 39.50 -10.26
N LYS A 33 16.45 39.39 -9.56
CA LYS A 33 15.43 40.46 -9.45
C LYS A 33 15.25 40.81 -7.97
N PRO A 34 15.60 42.05 -7.51
CA PRO A 34 16.16 43.16 -8.30
C PRO A 34 17.56 42.84 -8.81
N ARG A 35 17.93 43.48 -9.90
CA ARG A 35 19.20 43.24 -10.62
C ARG A 35 20.41 43.42 -9.72
N ARG A 36 21.23 42.40 -9.61
CA ARG A 36 22.47 42.37 -8.83
C ARG A 36 23.67 42.28 -9.75
N GLU A 37 24.59 43.25 -9.61
CA GLU A 37 25.87 43.28 -10.31
C GLU A 37 27.02 43.07 -9.32
N ILE A 38 27.96 42.20 -9.66
CA ILE A 38 29.14 41.91 -8.87
C ILE A 38 30.33 42.59 -9.53
N ALA A 39 31.05 43.44 -8.81
CA ALA A 39 32.24 44.13 -9.33
C ALA A 39 33.37 43.13 -9.55
N LEU A 40 33.98 43.16 -10.75
CA LEU A 40 35.11 42.32 -11.14
C LEU A 40 36.44 43.07 -11.17
N GLY A 41 36.43 44.40 -10.89
CA GLY A 41 37.61 45.22 -10.91
C GLY A 41 37.84 45.98 -12.22
N SER A 42 39.03 46.61 -12.38
CA SER A 42 39.42 47.37 -13.55
C SER A 42 40.44 46.67 -14.45
N ASP A 43 41.10 45.63 -13.97
CA ASP A 43 41.97 44.77 -14.78
C ASP A 43 41.14 43.76 -15.58
N TYR A 44 41.32 43.74 -16.89
CA TYR A 44 40.53 42.91 -17.78
C TYR A 44 40.84 41.42 -17.60
N GLY A 45 42.15 41.08 -17.42
CA GLY A 45 42.57 39.68 -17.26
C GLY A 45 42.02 39.07 -15.97
N ALA A 46 42.18 39.81 -14.85
CA ALA A 46 41.62 39.39 -13.56
C ALA A 46 40.09 39.32 -13.61
N ALA A 47 39.43 40.26 -14.28
CA ALA A 47 37.97 40.26 -14.44
C ALA A 47 37.46 39.06 -15.22
N ILE A 48 38.17 38.60 -16.25
CA ILE A 48 37.81 37.40 -17.02
C ILE A 48 37.97 36.13 -16.21
N VAL A 49 39.03 36.01 -15.40
CA VAL A 49 39.23 34.86 -14.52
C VAL A 49 38.10 34.78 -13.49
N GLU A 50 37.75 35.86 -12.85
CA GLU A 50 36.68 35.90 -11.86
C GLU A 50 35.28 35.70 -12.49
N TYR A 51 35.08 36.26 -13.69
CA TYR A 51 33.89 35.96 -14.51
C TYR A 51 33.74 34.46 -14.78
N ALA A 52 34.81 33.79 -15.22
CA ALA A 52 34.79 32.38 -15.50
C ALA A 52 34.49 31.54 -14.24
N ARG A 53 35.03 31.96 -13.08
CA ARG A 53 34.73 31.33 -11.78
C ARG A 53 33.26 31.46 -11.42
N LEU A 54 32.68 32.63 -11.58
CA LEU A 54 31.26 32.91 -11.26
C LEU A 54 30.32 32.18 -12.22
N GLU A 55 30.63 32.13 -13.52
CA GLU A 55 29.84 31.36 -14.50
C GLU A 55 29.91 29.86 -14.21
N LYS A 56 31.09 29.32 -13.87
CA LYS A 56 31.27 27.92 -13.47
C LYS A 56 30.48 27.60 -12.21
N SER A 57 30.53 28.41 -11.17
CA SER A 57 29.76 28.26 -9.95
C SER A 57 28.26 28.34 -10.22
N ARG A 58 27.83 29.26 -11.09
CA ARG A 58 26.44 29.40 -11.50
C ARG A 58 25.94 28.19 -12.27
N ALA A 59 26.72 27.68 -13.22
CA ALA A 59 26.41 26.48 -13.97
C ALA A 59 26.31 25.24 -13.03
N ALA A 60 27.28 25.11 -12.10
CA ALA A 60 27.26 24.08 -11.09
C ALA A 60 26.02 24.16 -10.17
N ASN A 61 25.71 25.38 -9.67
CA ASN A 61 24.52 25.59 -8.83
C ASN A 61 23.21 25.40 -9.62
N ALA A 62 23.17 25.78 -10.90
CA ALA A 62 22.03 25.50 -11.77
C ALA A 62 21.83 24.01 -12.02
N ILE A 63 22.92 23.25 -12.14
CA ILE A 63 22.87 21.78 -12.27
C ILE A 63 22.45 21.15 -10.95
N VAL A 64 22.97 21.58 -9.82
CA VAL A 64 22.61 21.07 -8.48
C VAL A 64 21.19 21.48 -8.09
N ALA A 65 20.72 22.66 -8.47
CA ALA A 65 19.37 23.14 -8.17
C ALA A 65 18.27 22.48 -9.03
N GLN A 66 18.60 21.64 -10.01
CA GLN A 66 17.64 21.16 -11.02
C GLN A 66 17.55 19.64 -11.20
N VAL A 67 18.26 18.81 -10.46
CA VAL A 67 18.04 17.36 -10.58
C VAL A 67 17.19 16.86 -9.41
N LEU A 68 15.89 17.09 -9.50
CA LEU A 68 14.92 16.40 -8.66
C LEU A 68 14.97 14.91 -9.01
N THR A 69 15.55 14.11 -8.14
CA THR A 69 15.62 12.66 -8.33
C THR A 69 14.32 11.99 -7.93
N PHE A 70 14.08 10.80 -8.47
CA PHE A 70 12.96 9.96 -8.03
C PHE A 70 13.01 9.70 -6.52
N GLU A 71 14.19 9.40 -5.98
CA GLU A 71 14.37 9.13 -4.55
C GLU A 71 13.97 10.33 -3.69
N TYR A 72 14.39 11.54 -4.06
CA TYR A 72 14.04 12.76 -3.31
C TYR A 72 12.51 12.92 -3.20
N VAL A 73 11.81 12.81 -4.33
CA VAL A 73 10.35 12.97 -4.36
C VAL A 73 9.64 11.82 -3.65
N ALA A 74 10.15 10.59 -3.80
CA ALA A 74 9.62 9.44 -3.10
C ALA A 74 9.74 9.58 -1.59
N ASN A 75 10.87 10.07 -1.08
CA ASN A 75 11.07 10.32 0.36
C ASN A 75 10.10 11.41 0.86
N LYS A 76 9.91 12.50 0.10
CA LYS A 76 8.89 13.51 0.43
C LYS A 76 7.49 12.92 0.53
N TYR A 77 7.11 12.06 -0.42
CA TYR A 77 5.84 11.34 -0.36
C TYR A 77 5.73 10.42 0.88
N MET A 78 6.83 9.76 1.25
CA MET A 78 6.89 8.91 2.44
C MET A 78 6.73 9.71 3.73
N ASP A 79 7.27 10.93 3.78
CA ASP A 79 7.22 11.79 4.96
C ASP A 79 5.87 12.50 5.10
N GLU A 80 5.27 12.94 4.00
CA GLU A 80 4.10 13.81 4.02
C GLU A 80 2.77 13.02 3.86
N VAL A 81 2.75 12.02 2.99
CA VAL A 81 1.51 11.30 2.63
C VAL A 81 1.37 9.98 3.35
N VAL A 82 2.44 9.21 3.47
CA VAL A 82 2.36 7.86 4.02
C VAL A 82 1.93 7.84 5.50
N PRO A 83 2.32 8.77 6.38
CA PRO A 83 1.86 8.79 7.78
C PRO A 83 0.34 8.95 7.95
N THR A 84 -0.35 9.52 6.95
CA THR A 84 -1.82 9.66 6.98
C THR A 84 -2.56 8.36 6.70
N LYS A 85 -1.85 7.32 6.24
CA LYS A 85 -2.43 6.02 5.88
C LYS A 85 -2.45 5.05 7.05
N SER A 86 -3.20 3.96 6.90
CA SER A 86 -3.20 2.89 7.90
C SER A 86 -1.79 2.28 8.08
N MET A 87 -1.45 1.83 9.28
CA MET A 87 -0.17 1.19 9.60
C MET A 87 0.18 0.02 8.66
N ALA A 88 -0.81 -0.74 8.20
CA ALA A 88 -0.60 -1.83 7.24
C ALA A 88 -0.16 -1.28 5.89
N THR A 89 -0.81 -0.22 5.40
CA THR A 89 -0.45 0.45 4.14
C THR A 89 0.93 1.11 4.23
N GLN A 90 1.27 1.73 5.37
CA GLN A 90 2.60 2.30 5.60
C GLN A 90 3.70 1.24 5.43
N LYS A 91 3.54 0.08 6.10
CA LYS A 91 4.47 -1.05 5.99
C LYS A 91 4.57 -1.61 4.56
N ASP A 92 3.48 -1.65 3.83
CA ASP A 92 3.49 -2.07 2.43
C ASP A 92 4.20 -1.04 1.56
N ASN A 93 3.91 0.27 1.69
CA ASN A 93 4.57 1.32 0.91
C ASN A 93 6.09 1.37 1.16
N ILE A 94 6.57 1.18 2.40
CA ILE A 94 8.00 1.09 2.69
C ILE A 94 8.66 -0.06 1.92
N ARG A 95 8.03 -1.25 1.91
CA ARG A 95 8.55 -2.41 1.17
C ARG A 95 8.52 -2.23 -0.34
N GLU A 96 7.47 -1.63 -0.84
CA GLU A 96 7.27 -1.33 -2.25
C GLU A 96 8.27 -0.29 -2.74
N LEU A 97 8.47 0.80 -1.98
CA LEU A 97 9.46 1.81 -2.31
C LEU A 97 10.88 1.24 -2.39
N LYS A 98 11.25 0.36 -1.44
CA LYS A 98 12.56 -0.29 -1.48
C LYS A 98 12.80 -1.02 -2.82
N GLN A 99 11.78 -1.69 -3.39
CA GLN A 99 11.91 -2.37 -4.68
C GLN A 99 11.97 -1.37 -5.84
N LEU A 100 11.21 -0.27 -5.78
CA LEU A 100 11.26 0.78 -6.78
C LEU A 100 12.63 1.46 -6.83
N LEU A 101 13.21 1.76 -5.66
CA LEU A 101 14.53 2.39 -5.57
C LEU A 101 15.65 1.51 -6.15
N VAL A 102 15.60 0.19 -5.94
CA VAL A 102 16.56 -0.74 -6.54
C VAL A 102 16.59 -0.65 -8.06
N PHE A 103 15.46 -0.32 -8.69
CA PHE A 103 15.38 -0.27 -10.15
C PHE A 103 15.51 1.14 -10.73
N PHE A 104 14.89 2.14 -10.09
CA PHE A 104 14.81 3.51 -10.62
C PHE A 104 15.86 4.45 -10.06
N ASN A 105 16.65 4.02 -9.08
CA ASN A 105 17.66 4.85 -8.42
C ASN A 105 19.09 4.28 -8.53
N ASP A 106 19.33 3.36 -9.45
CA ASP A 106 20.66 2.77 -9.70
C ASP A 106 21.00 2.83 -11.20
N PRO A 107 21.77 3.82 -11.65
CA PRO A 107 22.20 5.03 -10.90
C PRO A 107 21.06 6.02 -10.63
N PRO A 108 21.19 6.89 -9.60
CA PRO A 108 20.23 7.97 -9.36
C PRO A 108 20.08 8.86 -10.59
N GLY A 109 18.84 9.14 -10.98
CA GLY A 109 18.54 9.96 -12.15
C GLY A 109 17.42 10.97 -11.88
N PRO A 110 17.23 11.95 -12.79
CA PRO A 110 16.13 12.90 -12.69
C PRO A 110 14.79 12.17 -12.68
N LEU A 111 13.84 12.67 -11.86
CA LEU A 111 12.46 12.15 -11.87
C LEU A 111 11.89 12.13 -13.30
N GLU A 112 12.09 13.19 -14.05
CA GLU A 112 11.56 13.37 -15.42
C GLU A 112 12.18 12.46 -16.47
N ALA A 113 13.28 11.76 -16.15
CA ALA A 113 13.84 10.73 -17.02
C ALA A 113 13.07 9.41 -16.97
N ILE A 114 12.13 9.25 -16.02
CA ILE A 114 11.28 8.05 -15.94
C ILE A 114 10.16 8.16 -16.98
N GLU A 115 10.29 7.41 -18.07
CA GLU A 115 9.34 7.32 -19.17
C GLU A 115 8.45 6.07 -19.05
N PRO A 116 7.32 6.01 -19.79
CA PRO A 116 6.45 4.82 -19.83
C PRO A 116 7.18 3.51 -20.15
N LYS A 117 8.19 3.55 -21.03
CA LYS A 117 9.02 2.38 -21.36
C LYS A 117 9.71 1.79 -20.12
N HIS A 118 10.18 2.64 -19.20
CA HIS A 118 10.87 2.20 -17.98
C HIS A 118 9.90 1.52 -17.00
N VAL A 119 8.65 1.98 -16.94
CA VAL A 119 7.59 1.32 -16.14
C VAL A 119 7.28 -0.07 -16.68
N VAL A 120 7.24 -0.23 -18.02
CA VAL A 120 7.05 -1.54 -18.66
C VAL A 120 8.25 -2.46 -18.40
N GLN A 121 9.48 -1.94 -18.48
CA GLN A 121 10.70 -2.68 -18.15
C GLN A 121 10.69 -3.14 -16.69
N TYR A 122 10.32 -2.25 -15.76
CA TYR A 122 10.16 -2.59 -14.34
C TYR A 122 9.16 -3.73 -14.14
N LEU A 123 7.97 -3.62 -14.72
CA LEU A 123 6.96 -4.68 -14.63
C LEU A 123 7.49 -6.02 -15.15
N ARG A 124 8.16 -6.03 -16.31
CA ARG A 124 8.76 -7.26 -16.87
C ARG A 124 9.83 -7.86 -15.96
N TYR A 125 10.72 -7.00 -15.44
CA TYR A 125 11.76 -7.41 -14.50
C TYR A 125 11.17 -8.02 -13.23
N ARG A 126 10.28 -7.27 -12.57
CA ARG A 126 9.73 -7.65 -11.28
C ARG A 126 8.76 -8.83 -11.36
N SER A 127 8.07 -8.98 -12.48
CA SER A 127 7.12 -10.07 -12.71
C SER A 127 7.74 -11.46 -12.80
N LYS A 128 9.04 -11.56 -13.04
CA LYS A 128 9.76 -12.84 -13.01
C LYS A 128 9.67 -13.50 -11.63
N THR A 129 9.60 -12.71 -10.57
CA THR A 129 9.58 -13.20 -9.18
C THR A 129 8.29 -12.92 -8.43
N ALA A 130 7.58 -11.82 -8.74
CA ALA A 130 6.48 -11.33 -7.93
C ALA A 130 5.43 -10.52 -8.70
N LYS A 131 4.69 -11.16 -9.62
CA LYS A 131 3.70 -10.51 -10.53
C LYS A 131 2.72 -9.57 -9.81
N VAL A 132 2.09 -10.05 -8.73
CA VAL A 132 1.11 -9.25 -7.98
C VAL A 132 1.77 -8.09 -7.25
N ARG A 133 2.98 -8.28 -6.72
CA ARG A 133 3.73 -7.20 -6.07
C ARG A 133 4.16 -6.14 -7.06
N ALA A 134 4.59 -6.52 -8.26
CA ALA A 134 4.90 -5.57 -9.33
C ALA A 134 3.74 -4.60 -9.62
N ASN A 135 2.49 -5.08 -9.59
CA ASN A 135 1.32 -4.23 -9.75
C ASN A 135 1.15 -3.23 -8.60
N ARG A 136 1.42 -3.65 -7.35
CA ARG A 136 1.34 -2.76 -6.16
C ARG A 136 2.46 -1.73 -6.20
N GLU A 137 3.66 -2.14 -6.54
CA GLU A 137 4.84 -1.28 -6.68
C GLU A 137 4.61 -0.23 -7.80
N LYS A 138 4.05 -0.63 -8.96
CA LYS A 138 3.62 0.30 -10.00
C LYS A 138 2.56 1.29 -9.50
N ALA A 139 1.60 0.83 -8.71
CA ALA A 139 0.57 1.72 -8.14
C ALA A 139 1.17 2.75 -7.18
N LEU A 140 2.19 2.36 -6.38
CA LEU A 140 2.93 3.29 -5.54
C LEU A 140 3.72 4.30 -6.38
N LEU A 141 4.44 3.86 -7.43
CA LEU A 141 5.13 4.75 -8.36
C LEU A 141 4.16 5.79 -8.96
N SER A 142 2.98 5.34 -9.39
CA SER A 142 1.94 6.23 -9.91
C SER A 142 1.45 7.24 -8.87
N ALA A 143 1.30 6.83 -7.62
CA ALA A 143 0.91 7.71 -6.52
C ALA A 143 1.99 8.76 -6.20
N ILE A 144 3.26 8.35 -6.16
CA ILE A 144 4.41 9.25 -5.98
C ILE A 144 4.47 10.27 -7.12
N TRP A 145 4.26 9.84 -8.37
CA TRP A 145 4.25 10.75 -9.51
C TRP A 145 3.11 11.77 -9.46
N ASN A 146 1.92 11.34 -9.08
CA ASN A 146 0.79 12.25 -8.93
C ASN A 146 1.04 13.27 -7.80
N PHE A 147 1.65 12.85 -6.70
CA PHE A 147 2.12 13.74 -5.63
C PHE A 147 3.17 14.74 -6.17
N ALA A 148 4.13 14.26 -6.96
CA ALA A 148 5.13 15.12 -7.59
C ALA A 148 4.49 16.23 -8.44
N ARG A 149 3.46 15.89 -9.21
CA ARG A 149 2.70 16.86 -10.01
C ARG A 149 1.92 17.85 -9.14
N GLN A 150 1.25 17.37 -8.11
CA GLN A 150 0.48 18.22 -7.18
C GLN A 150 1.39 19.20 -6.40
N SER A 151 2.60 18.77 -6.06
CA SER A 151 3.59 19.55 -5.34
C SER A 151 4.48 20.44 -6.25
N GLY A 152 4.24 20.42 -7.57
CA GLY A 152 5.00 21.24 -8.51
C GLY A 152 6.41 20.75 -8.82
N TYR A 153 6.76 19.50 -8.45
CA TYR A 153 8.05 18.90 -8.75
C TYR A 153 8.18 18.49 -10.23
N THR A 154 7.08 18.27 -10.93
CA THR A 154 7.06 18.02 -12.38
C THR A 154 5.73 18.42 -13.00
N SER A 155 5.76 18.85 -14.26
CA SER A 155 4.56 19.08 -15.09
C SER A 155 4.24 17.91 -16.04
N LEU A 156 5.14 16.92 -16.13
CA LEU A 156 5.00 15.81 -17.07
C LEU A 156 3.83 14.89 -16.69
N ALA A 157 3.26 14.25 -17.71
CA ALA A 157 2.23 13.24 -17.53
C ALA A 157 2.75 12.06 -16.71
N ASN A 158 1.84 11.40 -15.98
CA ASN A 158 2.21 10.22 -15.18
C ASN A 158 2.65 9.06 -16.09
N PRO A 159 3.90 8.57 -16.01
CA PRO A 159 4.42 7.53 -16.90
C PRO A 159 3.73 6.17 -16.69
N CYS A 160 3.00 6.00 -15.60
CA CYS A 160 2.22 4.78 -15.33
C CYS A 160 0.85 4.79 -16.02
N ALA A 161 0.41 5.94 -16.56
CA ALA A 161 -0.90 6.07 -17.20
C ALA A 161 -0.99 5.15 -18.44
N GLY A 162 -2.13 4.49 -18.60
CA GLY A 162 -2.38 3.57 -19.72
C GLY A 162 -1.61 2.24 -19.69
N ILE A 163 -0.62 2.07 -18.79
CA ILE A 163 0.13 0.82 -18.71
C ILE A 163 -0.68 -0.21 -17.92
N LYS A 164 -1.05 -1.31 -18.57
CA LYS A 164 -1.73 -2.44 -17.92
C LYS A 164 -0.77 -3.17 -16.99
N GLY A 165 -1.25 -3.51 -15.79
CA GLY A 165 -0.53 -4.39 -14.87
C GLY A 165 -0.60 -5.87 -15.30
N ASN A 166 0.08 -6.73 -14.54
CA ASN A 166 -0.03 -8.17 -14.71
C ASN A 166 -1.46 -8.63 -14.41
N LYS A 167 -1.93 -9.63 -15.17
CA LYS A 167 -3.20 -10.29 -14.85
C LYS A 167 -3.09 -10.94 -13.47
N GLU A 168 -3.98 -10.57 -12.55
CA GLU A 168 -4.10 -11.18 -11.24
C GLU A 168 -5.23 -12.21 -11.29
N THR A 169 -4.89 -13.46 -11.08
CA THR A 169 -5.88 -14.52 -10.85
C THR A 169 -6.22 -14.53 -9.37
N GLY A 170 -7.46 -14.21 -9.03
CA GLY A 170 -7.97 -14.37 -7.67
C GLY A 170 -7.86 -15.81 -7.22
N ARG A 171 -8.01 -16.04 -5.92
CA ARG A 171 -8.11 -17.38 -5.38
C ARG A 171 -9.51 -17.95 -5.68
N ASP A 172 -9.54 -19.16 -6.25
CA ASP A 172 -10.75 -19.81 -6.75
C ASP A 172 -10.99 -21.15 -6.05
N THR A 173 -10.69 -21.23 -4.76
CA THR A 173 -10.83 -22.45 -3.97
C THR A 173 -12.04 -22.34 -3.06
N TYR A 174 -12.96 -23.30 -3.15
CA TYR A 174 -13.98 -23.55 -2.15
C TYR A 174 -13.44 -24.57 -1.14
N VAL A 175 -13.85 -24.47 0.11
CA VAL A 175 -13.46 -25.38 1.19
C VAL A 175 -14.67 -26.23 1.50
N GLU A 176 -14.57 -27.52 1.21
CA GLU A 176 -15.63 -28.48 1.53
C GLU A 176 -15.68 -28.77 3.03
N ASP A 177 -16.81 -29.29 3.51
CA ASP A 177 -17.03 -29.55 4.93
C ASP A 177 -16.05 -30.61 5.48
N GLU A 178 -15.74 -31.63 4.71
CA GLU A 178 -14.79 -32.70 5.06
C GLU A 178 -13.38 -32.13 5.26
N MET A 179 -13.00 -31.15 4.42
CA MET A 179 -11.69 -30.48 4.52
C MET A 179 -11.61 -29.62 5.77
N LEU A 180 -12.68 -28.89 6.09
CA LEU A 180 -12.76 -28.13 7.33
C LEU A 180 -12.71 -29.02 8.55
N ALA A 181 -13.51 -30.10 8.56
CA ALA A 181 -13.59 -31.11 9.64
C ALA A 181 -12.22 -31.78 9.88
N ALA A 182 -11.50 -32.10 8.82
CA ALA A 182 -10.17 -32.70 8.93
C ALA A 182 -9.16 -31.75 9.61
N VAL A 183 -9.16 -30.46 9.27
CA VAL A 183 -8.32 -29.48 9.95
C VAL A 183 -8.77 -29.27 11.40
N TYR A 184 -10.07 -29.20 11.64
CA TYR A 184 -10.65 -28.99 12.96
C TYR A 184 -10.30 -30.14 13.93
N LEU A 185 -10.23 -31.38 13.45
CA LEU A 185 -9.80 -32.55 14.24
C LEU A 185 -8.41 -32.39 14.82
N HIS A 186 -7.49 -31.77 14.06
CA HIS A 186 -6.10 -31.53 14.48
C HIS A 186 -5.87 -30.14 15.11
N ALA A 187 -6.93 -29.33 15.27
CA ALA A 187 -6.88 -28.03 15.86
C ALA A 187 -6.84 -28.11 17.40
N ASP A 188 -6.02 -27.30 18.03
CA ASP A 188 -6.10 -27.04 19.46
C ASP A 188 -7.28 -26.10 19.78
N GLN A 189 -7.63 -25.97 21.06
CA GLN A 189 -8.82 -25.24 21.44
C GLN A 189 -8.80 -23.74 21.03
N PRO A 190 -7.68 -22.98 21.17
CA PRO A 190 -7.61 -21.62 20.65
C PRO A 190 -7.89 -21.52 19.15
N LEU A 191 -7.40 -22.47 18.36
CA LEU A 191 -7.67 -22.52 16.93
C LEU A 191 -9.13 -22.89 16.63
N LYS A 192 -9.71 -23.86 17.34
CA LYS A 192 -11.14 -24.22 17.22
C LYS A 192 -12.04 -23.03 17.49
N ASP A 193 -11.81 -22.31 18.60
CA ASP A 193 -12.58 -21.12 18.94
C ASP A 193 -12.48 -20.05 17.85
N ALA A 194 -11.29 -19.85 17.28
CA ALA A 194 -11.09 -18.89 16.19
C ALA A 194 -11.78 -19.33 14.89
N LEU A 195 -11.72 -20.62 14.53
CA LEU A 195 -12.33 -21.15 13.30
C LEU A 195 -13.87 -21.06 13.39
N ASP A 196 -14.45 -21.42 14.54
CA ASP A 196 -15.89 -21.34 14.76
C ASP A 196 -16.39 -19.90 14.68
N LEU A 197 -15.76 -18.97 15.40
CA LEU A 197 -16.11 -17.54 15.32
C LEU A 197 -15.94 -17.00 13.91
N PHE A 198 -14.86 -17.38 13.23
CA PHE A 198 -14.57 -16.92 11.87
C PHE A 198 -15.61 -17.42 10.86
N TYR A 199 -16.02 -18.68 10.96
CA TYR A 199 -17.04 -19.28 10.10
C TYR A 199 -18.42 -18.72 10.41
N LEU A 200 -18.87 -18.77 11.67
CA LEU A 200 -20.21 -18.37 12.08
C LEU A 200 -20.48 -16.87 11.89
N THR A 201 -19.47 -16.04 12.03
CA THR A 201 -19.61 -14.57 11.84
C THR A 201 -19.22 -14.10 10.45
N ALA A 202 -18.55 -14.93 9.65
CA ALA A 202 -17.99 -14.59 8.35
C ALA A 202 -17.07 -13.36 8.35
N GLN A 203 -16.45 -13.00 9.49
CA GLN A 203 -15.59 -11.83 9.56
C GLN A 203 -14.17 -12.13 9.06
N ARG A 204 -13.36 -11.09 8.80
CA ARG A 204 -11.95 -11.27 8.46
C ARG A 204 -11.17 -11.73 9.69
N ILE A 205 -10.12 -12.54 9.52
CA ILE A 205 -9.26 -13.02 10.63
C ILE A 205 -8.89 -11.89 11.59
N GLY A 206 -8.45 -10.75 11.07
CA GLY A 206 -8.08 -9.61 11.90
C GLY A 206 -9.24 -8.97 12.65
N ASP A 207 -10.47 -9.08 12.14
CA ASP A 207 -11.68 -8.59 12.79
C ASP A 207 -12.18 -9.62 13.83
N THR A 208 -12.10 -10.91 13.52
CA THR A 208 -12.42 -12.00 14.48
C THR A 208 -11.52 -11.93 15.72
N LEU A 209 -10.20 -11.72 15.54
CA LEU A 209 -9.27 -11.59 16.67
C LEU A 209 -9.45 -10.32 17.49
N LYS A 210 -10.21 -9.36 17.00
CA LYS A 210 -10.57 -8.14 17.75
C LYS A 210 -11.86 -8.28 18.55
N MET A 211 -12.67 -9.30 18.29
CA MET A 211 -13.90 -9.55 19.03
C MET A 211 -13.61 -9.65 20.52
N ASP A 212 -14.44 -8.98 21.32
CA ASP A 212 -14.20 -8.75 22.73
C ASP A 212 -15.48 -9.13 23.50
N GLU A 213 -15.35 -9.66 24.70
CA GLU A 213 -16.52 -9.99 25.54
C GLU A 213 -17.33 -8.75 25.91
N ARG A 214 -16.71 -7.56 25.93
CA ARG A 214 -17.39 -6.28 26.15
C ARG A 214 -18.27 -5.82 24.99
N ASP A 215 -18.08 -6.43 23.81
CA ASP A 215 -18.89 -6.17 22.64
C ASP A 215 -20.14 -7.09 22.59
N LEU A 216 -20.32 -7.95 23.60
CA LEU A 216 -21.53 -8.79 23.78
C LEU A 216 -22.56 -7.97 24.57
N LEU A 217 -23.53 -7.41 23.88
CA LEU A 217 -24.55 -6.54 24.46
C LEU A 217 -25.95 -6.97 23.97
N ASP A 218 -26.90 -7.07 24.86
CA ASP A 218 -28.31 -7.35 24.54
C ASP A 218 -28.52 -8.56 23.62
N GLY A 219 -27.76 -9.64 23.87
CA GLY A 219 -27.82 -10.85 23.04
C GLY A 219 -27.21 -10.71 21.65
N GLN A 220 -26.44 -9.66 21.39
CA GLN A 220 -25.78 -9.39 20.12
C GLN A 220 -24.28 -9.23 20.31
N LEU A 221 -23.50 -9.64 19.30
CA LEU A 221 -22.08 -9.37 19.18
C LEU A 221 -21.88 -8.17 18.24
N LEU A 222 -21.33 -7.07 18.79
CA LEU A 222 -21.04 -5.85 18.05
C LEU A 222 -19.69 -5.95 17.39
N ILE A 223 -19.61 -5.72 16.06
CA ILE A 223 -18.37 -5.82 15.30
C ILE A 223 -18.16 -4.53 14.49
N LYS A 224 -16.99 -3.91 14.64
CA LYS A 224 -16.51 -2.85 13.76
C LYS A 224 -15.37 -3.38 12.91
N GLN A 225 -15.61 -3.50 11.61
CA GLN A 225 -14.61 -4.01 10.67
C GLN A 225 -13.45 -3.03 10.50
N GLY A 226 -12.21 -3.50 10.64
CA GLY A 226 -11.01 -2.66 10.59
C GLY A 226 -10.71 -2.07 9.21
N LYS A 227 -11.07 -2.77 8.11
CA LYS A 227 -10.78 -2.34 6.74
C LYS A 227 -11.80 -1.34 6.18
N THR A 228 -13.06 -1.51 6.51
CA THR A 228 -14.19 -0.77 5.91
C THR A 228 -14.92 0.12 6.90
N SER A 229 -14.56 0.04 8.18
CA SER A 229 -15.27 0.67 9.31
C SER A 229 -16.76 0.30 9.39
N ALA A 230 -17.21 -0.69 8.61
CA ALA A 230 -18.59 -1.15 8.65
C ALA A 230 -18.90 -1.75 10.01
N LYS A 231 -20.05 -1.38 10.58
CA LYS A 231 -20.55 -1.91 11.86
C LYS A 231 -21.55 -3.05 11.58
N ARG A 232 -21.46 -4.11 12.37
CA ARG A 232 -22.39 -5.23 12.32
C ARG A 232 -22.84 -5.57 13.74
N ARG A 233 -24.08 -5.99 13.85
CA ARG A 233 -24.67 -6.58 15.05
C ARG A 233 -25.10 -7.99 14.66
N ILE A 234 -24.45 -8.97 15.26
CA ILE A 234 -24.73 -10.38 14.99
C ILE A 234 -25.46 -10.95 16.20
N GLU A 235 -26.63 -11.50 15.98
CA GLU A 235 -27.40 -12.14 17.05
C GLU A 235 -26.66 -13.37 17.56
N VAL A 236 -26.53 -13.47 18.88
CA VAL A 236 -25.85 -14.57 19.56
C VAL A 236 -26.88 -15.65 19.85
N VAL A 237 -27.22 -16.42 18.80
CA VAL A 237 -28.20 -17.51 18.85
C VAL A 237 -27.60 -18.77 18.25
N GLY A 238 -28.28 -19.93 18.45
CA GLY A 238 -27.87 -21.19 17.89
C GLY A 238 -26.43 -21.59 18.19
N GLU A 239 -25.70 -22.05 17.18
CA GLU A 239 -24.32 -22.51 17.31
C GLU A 239 -23.37 -21.38 17.77
N LEU A 240 -23.60 -20.12 17.35
CA LEU A 240 -22.77 -18.99 17.79
C LEU A 240 -22.88 -18.81 19.31
N LYS A 241 -24.08 -18.99 19.90
CA LYS A 241 -24.24 -18.92 21.34
C LYS A 241 -23.48 -20.05 22.03
N VAL A 242 -23.59 -21.28 21.56
CA VAL A 242 -22.84 -22.41 22.10
C VAL A 242 -21.33 -22.18 22.10
N VAL A 243 -20.81 -21.65 20.99
CA VAL A 243 -19.38 -21.34 20.85
C VAL A 243 -18.95 -20.24 21.81
N ILE A 244 -19.72 -19.16 21.91
CA ILE A 244 -19.40 -18.04 22.81
C ILE A 244 -19.46 -18.50 24.28
N ASP A 245 -20.49 -19.23 24.68
CA ASP A 245 -20.63 -19.76 26.04
C ASP A 245 -19.44 -20.68 26.38
N ARG A 246 -19.04 -21.58 25.49
CA ARG A 246 -17.84 -22.43 25.64
C ARG A 246 -16.58 -21.60 25.83
N ILE A 247 -16.39 -20.56 25.02
CA ILE A 247 -15.22 -19.65 25.12
C ILE A 247 -15.19 -18.95 26.47
N LEU A 248 -16.32 -18.38 26.89
CA LEU A 248 -16.41 -17.64 28.15
C LEU A 248 -16.18 -18.57 29.35
N GLU A 249 -16.73 -19.79 29.33
CA GLU A 249 -16.52 -20.77 30.38
C GLU A 249 -15.05 -21.18 30.49
N ARG A 250 -14.41 -21.50 29.35
CA ARG A 250 -12.97 -21.83 29.32
C ARG A 250 -12.11 -20.70 29.88
N LYS A 251 -12.46 -19.44 29.58
CA LYS A 251 -11.72 -18.26 30.07
C LYS A 251 -11.76 -18.10 31.58
N LYS A 252 -12.79 -18.61 32.28
CA LYS A 252 -12.87 -18.51 33.75
C LYS A 252 -11.72 -19.24 34.46
N GLY A 253 -11.22 -20.32 33.83
CA GLY A 253 -10.11 -21.12 34.36
C GLY A 253 -8.72 -20.52 34.13
N HIS A 254 -8.58 -19.43 33.35
CA HIS A 254 -7.29 -18.86 33.04
C HIS A 254 -6.81 -17.85 34.11
N LYS A 255 -5.52 -17.89 34.44
CA LYS A 255 -4.88 -16.91 35.34
C LYS A 255 -4.85 -15.51 34.72
N ILE A 256 -4.60 -15.42 33.41
CA ILE A 256 -4.59 -14.16 32.64
C ILE A 256 -5.97 -14.03 31.98
N ARG A 257 -6.63 -12.89 32.21
CA ARG A 257 -7.96 -12.62 31.66
C ARG A 257 -7.90 -11.52 30.60
N SER A 258 -7.54 -11.87 29.38
CA SER A 258 -7.78 -10.99 28.23
C SER A 258 -9.29 -10.88 27.98
N THR A 259 -9.78 -9.69 27.66
CA THR A 259 -11.19 -9.48 27.25
C THR A 259 -11.48 -9.99 25.84
N LYS A 260 -10.46 -10.38 25.05
CA LYS A 260 -10.68 -10.95 23.71
C LYS A 260 -11.38 -12.31 23.79
N LEU A 261 -12.27 -12.57 22.81
CA LEU A 261 -12.94 -13.87 22.74
C LEU A 261 -11.97 -14.99 22.40
N VAL A 262 -11.05 -14.77 21.45
CA VAL A 262 -10.03 -15.75 21.09
C VAL A 262 -8.78 -15.55 21.93
N VAL A 263 -8.50 -16.51 22.80
CA VAL A 263 -7.33 -16.49 23.72
C VAL A 263 -6.56 -17.81 23.64
N MET A 264 -5.28 -17.74 23.96
CA MET A 264 -4.41 -18.89 24.16
C MET A 264 -4.76 -19.66 25.44
N ASP A 265 -4.16 -20.83 25.64
CA ASP A 265 -4.39 -21.67 26.82
C ASP A 265 -3.94 -21.02 28.13
N ASN A 266 -3.09 -20.01 28.08
CA ASN A 266 -2.71 -19.19 29.23
C ASN A 266 -3.61 -17.95 29.44
N GLY A 267 -4.64 -17.76 28.61
CA GLY A 267 -5.57 -16.63 28.68
C GLY A 267 -5.12 -15.33 28.02
N GLN A 268 -3.92 -15.29 27.41
CA GLN A 268 -3.47 -14.12 26.63
C GLN A 268 -4.15 -14.08 25.26
N ALA A 269 -4.32 -12.87 24.72
CA ALA A 269 -4.83 -12.68 23.38
C ALA A 269 -3.89 -13.32 22.34
N ILE A 270 -4.46 -14.02 21.36
CA ILE A 270 -3.70 -14.63 20.27
C ILE A 270 -3.47 -13.62 19.14
N THR A 271 -2.27 -13.60 18.58
CA THR A 271 -1.98 -12.78 17.39
C THR A 271 -2.33 -13.51 16.10
N ALA A 272 -2.53 -12.76 15.02
CA ALA A 272 -2.81 -13.35 13.70
C ALA A 272 -1.66 -14.24 13.18
N SER A 273 -0.42 -13.95 13.58
CA SER A 273 0.74 -14.79 13.22
C SER A 273 0.73 -16.12 13.96
N MET A 274 0.45 -16.10 15.28
CA MET A 274 0.34 -17.31 16.09
C MET A 274 -0.81 -18.19 15.63
N LEU A 275 -1.99 -17.58 15.36
CA LEU A 275 -3.13 -18.32 14.85
C LEU A 275 -2.83 -18.96 13.50
N ARG A 276 -2.13 -18.26 12.62
CA ARG A 276 -1.71 -18.82 11.32
C ARG A 276 -0.78 -20.02 11.49
N GLY A 277 0.20 -19.93 12.39
CA GLY A 277 1.10 -21.05 12.67
C GLY A 277 0.36 -22.30 13.16
N ARG A 278 -0.63 -22.12 14.07
CA ARG A 278 -1.49 -23.22 14.55
C ARG A 278 -2.33 -23.83 13.42
N PHE A 279 -2.93 -22.97 12.59
CA PHE A 279 -3.70 -23.43 11.43
C PHE A 279 -2.83 -24.19 10.41
N ASP A 280 -1.64 -23.66 10.10
CA ASP A 280 -0.70 -24.33 9.18
C ASP A 280 -0.26 -25.69 9.72
N ALA A 281 -0.04 -25.83 11.03
CA ALA A 281 0.29 -27.09 11.67
C ALA A 281 -0.88 -28.08 11.64
N ALA A 282 -2.10 -27.64 11.96
CA ALA A 282 -3.31 -28.49 11.92
C ALA A 282 -3.60 -28.93 10.48
N ARG A 283 -3.50 -28.05 9.51
CA ARG A 283 -3.68 -28.37 8.09
C ARG A 283 -2.66 -29.39 7.59
N LEU A 284 -1.37 -29.25 7.98
CA LEU A 284 -0.32 -30.20 7.64
C LEU A 284 -0.63 -31.59 8.19
N LYS A 285 -1.05 -31.68 9.47
CA LYS A 285 -1.46 -32.93 10.10
C LYS A 285 -2.67 -33.57 9.42
N ALA A 286 -3.58 -32.77 8.88
CA ALA A 286 -4.71 -33.21 8.09
C ALA A 286 -4.32 -33.66 6.66
N GLY A 287 -3.06 -33.59 6.26
CA GLY A 287 -2.60 -33.92 4.91
C GLY A 287 -3.10 -32.96 3.81
N ILE A 288 -3.52 -31.74 4.17
CA ILE A 288 -4.11 -30.78 3.22
C ILE A 288 -3.07 -29.78 2.75
N GLU A 289 -2.93 -29.65 1.43
CA GLU A 289 -2.02 -28.71 0.80
C GLU A 289 -2.41 -27.24 1.08
N LYS A 290 -1.40 -26.37 1.22
CA LYS A 290 -1.59 -24.93 1.43
C LYS A 290 -2.36 -24.25 0.29
N SER A 291 -2.23 -24.77 -0.92
CA SER A 291 -2.98 -24.33 -2.09
C SER A 291 -4.46 -24.69 -1.99
N ALA A 292 -4.82 -25.81 -1.37
CA ALA A 292 -6.19 -26.28 -1.24
C ALA A 292 -6.96 -25.54 -0.15
N PHE A 293 -6.35 -25.24 1.01
CA PHE A 293 -7.05 -24.57 2.09
C PHE A 293 -6.19 -23.52 2.78
N GLN A 294 -6.65 -22.28 2.79
CA GLN A 294 -6.11 -21.19 3.58
C GLN A 294 -7.21 -20.64 4.50
N MET A 295 -6.87 -20.25 5.71
CA MET A 295 -7.85 -19.79 6.71
C MET A 295 -8.81 -18.70 6.18
N ARG A 296 -8.32 -17.81 5.31
CA ARG A 296 -9.17 -16.77 4.66
C ARG A 296 -10.29 -17.34 3.78
N ASP A 297 -10.19 -18.60 3.36
CA ASP A 297 -11.18 -19.22 2.48
C ASP A 297 -12.48 -19.54 3.23
N LEU A 298 -12.40 -19.70 4.57
CA LEU A 298 -13.59 -19.87 5.41
C LEU A 298 -14.59 -18.71 5.30
N ARG A 299 -14.09 -17.47 5.06
CA ARG A 299 -15.02 -16.35 4.86
C ARG A 299 -15.85 -16.50 3.59
N ALA A 300 -15.27 -17.09 2.55
CA ALA A 300 -16.02 -17.36 1.32
C ALA A 300 -16.94 -18.55 1.49
N LYS A 301 -16.50 -19.62 2.20
CA LYS A 301 -17.34 -20.74 2.59
C LYS A 301 -18.55 -20.23 3.39
N ALA A 302 -18.34 -19.50 4.47
CA ALA A 302 -19.41 -18.95 5.30
C ALA A 302 -20.43 -18.10 4.50
N ALA A 303 -19.96 -17.34 3.52
CA ALA A 303 -20.83 -16.56 2.65
C ALA A 303 -21.66 -17.43 1.70
N THR A 304 -21.06 -18.48 1.14
CA THR A 304 -21.73 -19.45 0.26
C THR A 304 -22.77 -20.23 1.04
N ASP A 305 -22.40 -20.78 2.20
CA ASP A 305 -23.28 -21.57 3.04
C ASP A 305 -24.44 -20.72 3.57
N LYS A 306 -24.21 -19.44 3.89
CA LYS A 306 -25.26 -18.50 4.27
C LYS A 306 -26.25 -18.25 3.14
N GLU A 307 -25.76 -18.02 1.94
CA GLU A 307 -26.63 -17.85 0.77
C GLU A 307 -27.43 -19.11 0.47
N GLU A 308 -26.80 -20.29 0.50
CA GLU A 308 -27.46 -21.56 0.28
C GLU A 308 -28.55 -21.86 1.33
N SER A 309 -28.28 -21.51 2.60
CA SER A 309 -29.22 -21.77 3.69
C SER A 309 -30.41 -20.80 3.73
N THR A 310 -30.21 -19.55 3.33
CA THR A 310 -31.28 -18.51 3.37
C THR A 310 -31.93 -18.28 2.02
N GLY A 311 -31.34 -18.75 0.93
CA GLY A 311 -31.75 -18.38 -0.44
C GLY A 311 -31.52 -16.92 -0.79
N SER A 312 -30.75 -16.19 0.03
CA SER A 312 -30.60 -14.74 -0.07
C SER A 312 -29.11 -14.31 -0.10
N ILE A 313 -28.67 -13.91 -1.27
CA ILE A 313 -27.33 -13.29 -1.41
C ILE A 313 -27.18 -11.97 -0.63
N ARG A 314 -28.31 -11.31 -0.32
CA ARG A 314 -28.31 -10.08 0.49
C ARG A 314 -27.92 -10.39 1.93
N ASP A 315 -28.37 -11.51 2.48
CA ASP A 315 -28.01 -11.92 3.84
C ASP A 315 -26.53 -12.21 3.95
N ALA A 316 -25.96 -12.91 2.97
CA ALA A 316 -24.53 -13.12 2.85
C ALA A 316 -23.76 -11.78 2.71
N ARG A 317 -24.25 -10.85 1.88
CA ARG A 317 -23.67 -9.49 1.75
C ARG A 317 -23.64 -8.77 3.09
N ASP A 318 -24.75 -8.79 3.80
CA ASP A 318 -24.92 -8.06 5.05
C ASP A 318 -24.04 -8.65 6.17
N GLN A 319 -23.94 -9.97 6.25
CA GLN A 319 -23.03 -10.65 7.17
C GLN A 319 -21.57 -10.33 6.85
N LEU A 320 -21.17 -10.36 5.57
CA LEU A 320 -19.83 -10.01 5.14
C LEU A 320 -19.49 -8.52 5.33
N GLY A 321 -20.48 -7.65 5.34
CA GLY A 321 -20.28 -6.20 5.35
C GLY A 321 -19.79 -5.65 4.01
N HIS A 322 -20.24 -6.21 2.89
CA HIS A 322 -19.98 -5.69 1.56
C HIS A 322 -20.95 -4.54 1.24
N THR A 323 -20.46 -3.54 0.53
CA THR A 323 -21.27 -2.37 0.12
C THR A 323 -22.17 -2.68 -1.06
N THR A 324 -21.81 -3.66 -1.88
CA THR A 324 -22.59 -4.04 -3.07
C THR A 324 -22.81 -5.55 -3.13
N VAL A 325 -23.93 -5.99 -3.72
CA VAL A 325 -24.23 -7.40 -3.96
C VAL A 325 -23.19 -8.01 -4.92
N GLY A 326 -22.78 -7.27 -5.95
CA GLY A 326 -21.79 -7.75 -6.93
C GLY A 326 -20.45 -8.19 -6.32
N MET A 327 -20.01 -7.56 -5.21
CA MET A 327 -18.84 -8.03 -4.47
C MET A 327 -19.06 -9.41 -3.83
N THR A 328 -20.26 -9.67 -3.35
CA THR A 328 -20.63 -10.94 -2.73
C THR A 328 -20.83 -12.02 -3.80
N GLU A 329 -21.51 -11.71 -4.89
CA GLU A 329 -21.67 -12.60 -6.03
C GLU A 329 -20.33 -13.11 -6.57
N GLN A 330 -19.38 -12.17 -6.77
CA GLN A 330 -18.04 -12.54 -7.23
C GLN A 330 -17.34 -13.48 -6.24
N TYR A 331 -17.59 -13.33 -4.93
CA TYR A 331 -17.03 -14.17 -3.88
C TYR A 331 -17.61 -15.61 -3.92
N ILE A 332 -18.93 -15.72 -4.07
CA ILE A 332 -19.66 -16.98 -4.06
C ILE A 332 -19.50 -17.73 -5.39
N ARG A 333 -19.81 -17.06 -6.52
CA ARG A 333 -19.82 -17.67 -7.86
C ARG A 333 -18.45 -18.16 -8.32
N ARG A 334 -17.38 -17.51 -7.89
CA ARG A 334 -16.02 -17.90 -8.27
C ARG A 334 -15.56 -19.21 -7.66
N ARG A 335 -16.13 -19.63 -6.54
CA ARG A 335 -15.55 -20.70 -5.73
C ARG A 335 -16.29 -22.02 -5.81
N LYS A 336 -17.62 -22.00 -5.89
CA LYS A 336 -18.45 -23.20 -5.90
C LYS A 336 -19.23 -23.38 -7.21
N GLY A 337 -19.38 -22.30 -7.98
CA GLY A 337 -20.29 -22.27 -9.13
C GLY A 337 -21.73 -22.00 -8.73
N LEU A 338 -22.59 -21.81 -9.71
CA LEU A 338 -24.03 -21.65 -9.50
C LEU A 338 -24.70 -23.01 -9.54
N LYS A 339 -25.50 -23.30 -8.55
CA LYS A 339 -26.42 -24.43 -8.59
C LYS A 339 -27.61 -24.05 -9.49
N VAL A 340 -27.77 -24.73 -10.60
CA VAL A 340 -28.84 -24.52 -11.55
C VAL A 340 -29.63 -25.79 -11.73
N LEU A 341 -30.94 -25.70 -11.88
CA LEU A 341 -31.79 -26.82 -12.25
C LEU A 341 -31.69 -27.03 -13.76
N PRO A 342 -31.82 -28.29 -14.24
CA PRO A 342 -31.87 -28.56 -15.66
C PRO A 342 -33.13 -27.94 -16.28
N THR A 343 -33.08 -27.66 -17.58
CA THR A 343 -34.18 -27.02 -18.29
C THR A 343 -35.42 -27.89 -18.37
N LYS A 344 -35.27 -29.19 -18.38
CA LYS A 344 -36.30 -30.21 -18.28
C LYS A 344 -35.71 -31.49 -17.71
#